data_01d0210cef048bcde220106bf8d70966
#
_entry.id   01d0210cef048bcde220106bf8d70966
#
_cell.length_a   1.000
_cell.length_b   1.000
_cell.length_c   1.000
_cell.angle_alpha   90.00
_cell.angle_beta   90.00
_cell.angle_gamma   90.00
#
_symmetry.space_group_name_H-M   'P 1'
#
loop_
_entity.id
_entity.type
_entity.pdbx_description
1 polymer ?
#
loop_
_entity_poly.entity_id
_entity_poly.type
_entity_poly.pdbx_seq_one_letter_code
_entity_poly.pdbx_strand_id
1 'polypeptide(L)'
;METSPSEMRLVQRYVALGDSFTAGAPGTPSEGRWPDYLAEALRAANPELEYHNLGQAGVTTAEVAGAQLAPCLGLDPDLVTVVCGANDVLLSVRPDIEAHATSLDYIFGKLRERLPDVALMTATTPQLSNHLDLRPRSRRRVEEGVIRLNEATREVALRHEVVCLEFADHPGARERENFGADGFHPSTTGIRRAAGAGVAALRQHFGIRTTQEVA
;
A
#
# COMPACT_ATOMS: atom_id res chain seq x y z
N MET A 1 19.83 -11.43 14.29
CA MET A 1 21.18 -11.23 13.72
C MET A 1 21.04 -9.98 12.87
N GLU A 2 21.58 -8.84 13.32
CA GLU A 2 21.53 -7.60 12.55
C GLU A 2 22.49 -7.71 11.36
N THR A 3 21.98 -7.61 10.14
CA THR A 3 22.80 -7.55 8.93
C THR A 3 23.69 -6.31 8.98
N SER A 4 24.97 -6.46 8.68
CA SER A 4 25.92 -5.34 8.59
C SER A 4 25.45 -4.35 7.51
N PRO A 5 25.59 -3.02 7.70
CA PRO A 5 25.21 -2.02 6.71
C PRO A 5 25.81 -2.19 5.31
N SER A 6 26.93 -2.93 5.22
CA SER A 6 27.60 -3.24 3.93
C SER A 6 26.95 -4.39 3.14
N GLU A 7 26.03 -5.15 3.76
CA GLU A 7 25.35 -6.31 3.15
C GLU A 7 23.91 -5.98 2.69
N MET A 8 23.43 -4.75 2.94
CA MET A 8 22.08 -4.36 2.58
C MET A 8 21.95 -4.10 1.07
N ARG A 9 20.88 -4.66 0.47
CA ARG A 9 20.54 -4.55 -0.95
C ARG A 9 20.08 -3.13 -1.30
N LEU A 10 20.50 -2.62 -2.47
CA LEU A 10 19.94 -1.40 -3.06
C LEU A 10 18.77 -1.74 -3.99
N VAL A 11 17.74 -0.92 -3.97
CA VAL A 11 16.64 -0.96 -4.95
C VAL A 11 17.05 -0.12 -6.16
N GLN A 12 16.93 -0.70 -7.36
CA GLN A 12 17.17 0.01 -8.62
C GLN A 12 15.87 0.57 -9.18
N ARG A 13 14.78 -0.21 -9.09
CA ARG A 13 13.47 0.23 -9.59
C ARG A 13 12.36 -0.11 -8.61
N TYR A 14 11.64 0.92 -8.22
CA TYR A 14 10.45 0.83 -7.37
C TYR A 14 9.20 1.19 -8.16
N VAL A 15 8.18 0.31 -8.12
CA VAL A 15 6.87 0.56 -8.72
C VAL A 15 5.78 0.47 -7.66
N ALA A 16 4.94 1.50 -7.57
CA ALA A 16 3.78 1.55 -6.67
C ALA A 16 2.48 1.36 -7.45
N LEU A 17 1.69 0.36 -7.06
CA LEU A 17 0.36 0.05 -7.58
C LEU A 17 -0.69 0.35 -6.52
N GLY A 18 -1.88 0.72 -6.94
CA GLY A 18 -3.01 0.85 -6.03
C GLY A 18 -4.05 1.90 -6.44
N ASP A 19 -4.86 2.27 -5.47
CA ASP A 19 -5.93 3.25 -5.59
C ASP A 19 -5.50 4.66 -5.13
N SER A 20 -6.44 5.48 -4.60
CA SER A 20 -6.14 6.83 -4.11
C SER A 20 -5.18 6.87 -2.92
N PHE A 21 -5.02 5.79 -2.17
CA PHE A 21 -4.00 5.71 -1.12
C PHE A 21 -2.59 5.69 -1.71
N THR A 22 -2.43 5.19 -2.92
CA THR A 22 -1.16 5.18 -3.68
C THR A 22 -1.03 6.41 -4.57
N ALA A 23 -2.09 6.75 -5.32
CA ALA A 23 -2.10 7.88 -6.25
C ALA A 23 -2.13 9.25 -5.57
N GLY A 24 -2.53 9.29 -4.29
CA GLY A 24 -2.92 10.51 -3.58
C GLY A 24 -4.40 10.86 -3.78
N ALA A 25 -4.98 11.59 -2.83
CA ALA A 25 -6.32 12.15 -2.95
C ALA A 25 -6.38 13.19 -4.08
N PRO A 26 -7.55 13.48 -4.65
CA PRO A 26 -7.70 14.57 -5.61
C PRO A 26 -7.12 15.88 -5.05
N GLY A 27 -6.19 16.49 -5.79
CA GLY A 27 -5.48 17.69 -5.35
C GLY A 27 -4.22 17.46 -4.51
N THR A 28 -3.86 16.23 -4.20
CA THR A 28 -2.56 15.92 -3.58
C THR A 28 -1.43 16.23 -4.58
N PRO A 29 -0.41 17.03 -4.20
CA PRO A 29 0.75 17.23 -5.04
C PRO A 29 1.44 15.89 -5.37
N SER A 30 2.07 15.81 -6.55
CA SER A 30 2.79 14.60 -6.98
C SER A 30 3.97 14.19 -6.07
N GLU A 31 4.38 15.09 -5.19
CA GLU A 31 5.51 14.88 -4.25
C GLU A 31 5.03 14.68 -2.80
N GLY A 32 3.74 14.43 -2.60
CA GLY A 32 3.14 14.37 -1.26
C GLY A 32 2.44 13.05 -0.95
N ARG A 33 2.68 11.98 -1.73
CA ARG A 33 2.07 10.65 -1.53
C ARG A 33 3.00 9.76 -0.71
N TRP A 34 2.44 8.80 0.03
CA TRP A 34 3.29 7.92 0.85
C TRP A 34 4.35 7.14 0.05
N PRO A 35 4.09 6.68 -1.20
CA PRO A 35 5.13 6.03 -1.99
C PRO A 35 6.25 6.99 -2.43
N ASP A 36 5.97 8.30 -2.54
CA ASP A 36 6.98 9.29 -2.89
C ASP A 36 7.99 9.46 -1.75
N TYR A 37 7.53 9.53 -0.48
CA TYR A 37 8.41 9.53 0.69
C TYR A 37 9.24 8.24 0.81
N LEU A 38 8.64 7.10 0.46
CA LEU A 38 9.39 5.83 0.42
C LEU A 38 10.47 5.87 -0.66
N ALA A 39 10.14 6.37 -1.85
CA ALA A 39 11.09 6.56 -2.94
C ALA A 39 12.21 7.55 -2.57
N GLU A 40 11.90 8.61 -1.83
CA GLU A 40 12.90 9.56 -1.34
C GLU A 40 13.90 8.91 -0.38
N ALA A 41 13.42 8.11 0.58
CA ALA A 41 14.26 7.34 1.49
C ALA A 41 15.15 6.32 0.76
N LEU A 42 14.65 5.72 -0.32
CA LEU A 42 15.41 4.81 -1.19
C LEU A 42 16.46 5.58 -2.03
N ARG A 43 16.11 6.73 -2.60
CA ARG A 43 17.05 7.59 -3.37
C ARG A 43 18.20 8.09 -2.54
N ALA A 44 18.00 8.34 -1.27
CA ALA A 44 19.10 8.75 -0.38
C ALA A 44 20.15 7.63 -0.20
N ALA A 45 19.79 6.37 -0.46
CA ALA A 45 20.71 5.24 -0.49
C ALA A 45 21.18 4.89 -1.92
N ASN A 46 20.36 5.12 -2.92
CA ASN A 46 20.64 4.92 -4.34
C ASN A 46 20.12 6.10 -5.18
N PRO A 47 20.94 7.12 -5.49
CA PRO A 47 20.52 8.27 -6.29
C PRO A 47 20.00 7.93 -7.69
N GLU A 48 20.36 6.77 -8.24
CA GLU A 48 19.93 6.29 -9.57
C GLU A 48 18.58 5.52 -9.51
N LEU A 49 17.88 5.54 -8.39
CA LEU A 49 16.57 4.88 -8.25
C LEU A 49 15.57 5.37 -9.30
N GLU A 50 15.08 4.44 -10.11
CA GLU A 50 13.90 4.65 -10.95
C GLU A 50 12.63 4.41 -10.12
N TYR A 51 11.73 5.39 -10.07
CA TYR A 51 10.47 5.27 -9.35
C TYR A 51 9.28 5.59 -10.23
N HIS A 52 8.30 4.68 -10.23
CA HIS A 52 7.05 4.82 -10.97
C HIS A 52 5.85 4.62 -10.04
N ASN A 53 4.95 5.60 -9.99
CA ASN A 53 3.66 5.48 -9.32
C ASN A 53 2.58 5.27 -10.39
N LEU A 54 2.05 4.04 -10.46
CA LEU A 54 0.98 3.64 -11.38
C LEU A 54 -0.41 3.73 -10.74
N GLY A 55 -0.49 4.13 -9.47
CA GLY A 55 -1.74 4.27 -8.73
C GLY A 55 -2.75 5.18 -9.44
N GLN A 56 -4.04 4.85 -9.30
CA GLN A 56 -5.14 5.63 -9.85
C GLN A 56 -6.24 5.81 -8.80
N ALA A 57 -6.69 7.05 -8.60
CA ALA A 57 -7.75 7.32 -7.64
C ALA A 57 -9.08 6.70 -8.07
N GLY A 58 -9.83 6.15 -7.11
CA GLY A 58 -11.18 5.64 -7.31
C GLY A 58 -11.28 4.21 -7.87
N VAL A 59 -10.15 3.55 -8.19
CA VAL A 59 -10.17 2.19 -8.74
C VAL A 59 -10.32 1.13 -7.66
N THR A 60 -10.95 0.02 -8.04
CA THR A 60 -11.05 -1.23 -7.26
C THR A 60 -9.80 -2.11 -7.46
N THR A 61 -9.65 -3.15 -6.64
CA THR A 61 -8.54 -4.12 -6.79
C THR A 61 -8.55 -4.82 -8.14
N ALA A 62 -9.73 -5.12 -8.70
CA ALA A 62 -9.86 -5.71 -10.04
C ALA A 62 -9.37 -4.75 -11.15
N GLU A 63 -9.63 -3.47 -11.01
CA GLU A 63 -9.13 -2.45 -11.95
C GLU A 63 -7.62 -2.24 -11.81
N VAL A 64 -7.06 -2.31 -10.59
CA VAL A 64 -5.61 -2.34 -10.38
C VAL A 64 -4.99 -3.53 -11.12
N ALA A 65 -5.55 -4.73 -10.97
CA ALA A 65 -5.09 -5.93 -11.67
C ALA A 65 -5.13 -5.76 -13.21
N GLY A 66 -6.22 -5.19 -13.73
CA GLY A 66 -6.42 -5.02 -15.17
C GLY A 66 -5.58 -3.94 -15.82
N ALA A 67 -5.35 -2.81 -15.12
CA ALA A 67 -4.73 -1.63 -15.72
C ALA A 67 -3.26 -1.43 -15.33
N GLN A 68 -2.86 -1.84 -14.12
CA GLN A 68 -1.55 -1.48 -13.57
C GLN A 68 -0.53 -2.63 -13.59
N LEU A 69 -0.99 -3.89 -13.54
CA LEU A 69 -0.10 -5.05 -13.44
C LEU A 69 0.79 -5.22 -14.67
N ALA A 70 0.23 -5.18 -15.88
CA ALA A 70 1.00 -5.36 -17.10
C ALA A 70 2.07 -4.25 -17.32
N PRO A 71 1.76 -2.95 -17.14
CA PRO A 71 2.78 -1.90 -17.10
C PRO A 71 3.86 -2.13 -16.05
N CYS A 72 3.48 -2.56 -14.83
CA CYS A 72 4.43 -2.86 -13.75
C CYS A 72 5.41 -3.96 -14.16
N LEU A 73 4.91 -5.07 -14.68
CA LEU A 73 5.75 -6.18 -15.15
C LEU A 73 6.70 -5.76 -16.30
N GLY A 74 6.26 -4.83 -17.16
CA GLY A 74 7.07 -4.27 -18.24
C GLY A 74 8.23 -3.41 -17.76
N LEU A 75 8.15 -2.90 -16.52
CA LEU A 75 9.21 -2.10 -15.90
C LEU A 75 10.27 -2.95 -15.19
N ASP A 76 10.05 -4.25 -14.99
CA ASP A 76 11.00 -5.17 -14.33
C ASP A 76 11.50 -4.62 -12.96
N PRO A 77 10.62 -4.33 -11.98
CA PRO A 77 11.00 -3.76 -10.70
C PRO A 77 11.62 -4.78 -9.74
N ASP A 78 12.45 -4.31 -8.83
CA ASP A 78 12.96 -5.07 -7.69
C ASP A 78 12.26 -4.74 -6.37
N LEU A 79 11.37 -3.75 -6.37
CA LEU A 79 10.42 -3.46 -5.29
C LEU A 79 9.05 -3.08 -5.86
N VAL A 80 8.01 -3.72 -5.37
CA VAL A 80 6.62 -3.35 -5.68
C VAL A 80 5.81 -3.19 -4.40
N THR A 81 5.03 -2.12 -4.32
CA THR A 81 3.98 -1.95 -3.31
C THR A 81 2.61 -2.00 -3.97
N VAL A 82 1.66 -2.70 -3.36
CA VAL A 82 0.27 -2.79 -3.84
C VAL A 82 -0.65 -2.40 -2.69
N VAL A 83 -1.22 -1.19 -2.73
CA VAL A 83 -2.13 -0.71 -1.68
C VAL A 83 -3.44 -0.27 -2.32
N CYS A 84 -4.47 -1.12 -2.15
CA CYS A 84 -5.82 -0.92 -2.69
C CYS A 84 -6.84 -1.74 -1.90
N GLY A 85 -8.12 -1.55 -2.22
CA GLY A 85 -9.22 -2.32 -1.65
C GLY A 85 -10.27 -1.47 -0.92
N ALA A 86 -9.92 -0.25 -0.51
CA ALA A 86 -10.88 0.65 0.12
C ALA A 86 -12.14 0.88 -0.73
N ASN A 87 -11.96 1.01 -2.04
CA ASN A 87 -13.05 1.22 -3.00
C ASN A 87 -13.92 -0.02 -3.20
N ASP A 88 -13.38 -1.22 -3.05
CA ASP A 88 -14.13 -2.48 -3.10
C ASP A 88 -15.21 -2.51 -2.00
N VAL A 89 -14.95 -1.85 -0.85
CA VAL A 89 -15.91 -1.69 0.25
C VAL A 89 -16.78 -0.45 0.10
N LEU A 90 -16.20 0.71 -0.23
CA LEU A 90 -16.91 2.00 -0.18
C LEU A 90 -17.87 2.20 -1.35
N LEU A 91 -17.49 1.79 -2.56
CA LEU A 91 -18.27 2.02 -3.77
C LEU A 91 -19.40 1.01 -3.96
N SER A 92 -19.47 -0.04 -3.16
CA SER A 92 -20.50 -1.09 -3.28
C SER A 92 -21.45 -1.10 -2.07
N VAL A 93 -22.74 -1.26 -2.33
CA VAL A 93 -23.73 -1.56 -1.29
C VAL A 93 -23.66 -3.03 -0.81
N ARG A 94 -22.99 -3.89 -1.58
CA ARG A 94 -22.68 -5.28 -1.27
C ARG A 94 -21.22 -5.54 -1.65
N PRO A 95 -20.26 -5.23 -0.76
CA PRO A 95 -18.84 -5.45 -1.03
C PRO A 95 -18.57 -6.92 -1.39
N ASP A 96 -17.91 -7.14 -2.52
CA ASP A 96 -17.50 -8.46 -2.97
C ASP A 96 -16.04 -8.70 -2.56
N ILE A 97 -15.86 -9.23 -1.36
CA ILE A 97 -14.53 -9.48 -0.79
C ILE A 97 -13.84 -10.66 -1.49
N GLU A 98 -14.59 -11.59 -2.06
CA GLU A 98 -14.02 -12.70 -2.83
C GLU A 98 -13.40 -12.20 -4.15
N ALA A 99 -14.06 -11.26 -4.82
CA ALA A 99 -13.50 -10.61 -6.01
C ALA A 99 -12.22 -9.80 -5.68
N HIS A 100 -12.19 -9.10 -4.53
CA HIS A 100 -10.96 -8.44 -4.03
C HIS A 100 -9.84 -9.46 -3.81
N ALA A 101 -10.10 -10.53 -3.05
CA ALA A 101 -9.13 -11.57 -2.75
C ALA A 101 -8.59 -12.23 -4.03
N THR A 102 -9.47 -12.58 -4.97
CA THR A 102 -9.10 -13.19 -6.26
C THR A 102 -8.21 -12.25 -7.09
N SER A 103 -8.55 -10.96 -7.13
CA SER A 103 -7.77 -9.97 -7.87
C SER A 103 -6.39 -9.74 -7.25
N LEU A 104 -6.31 -9.69 -5.93
CA LEU A 104 -5.05 -9.53 -5.20
C LEU A 104 -4.15 -10.78 -5.35
N ASP A 105 -4.74 -11.98 -5.25
CA ASP A 105 -4.08 -13.27 -5.50
C ASP A 105 -3.49 -13.34 -6.92
N TYR A 106 -4.26 -12.88 -7.90
CA TYR A 106 -3.78 -12.79 -9.29
C TYR A 106 -2.60 -11.81 -9.44
N ILE A 107 -2.67 -10.62 -8.83
CA ILE A 107 -1.58 -9.64 -8.87
C ILE A 107 -0.31 -10.25 -8.28
N PHE A 108 -0.37 -10.77 -7.04
CA PHE A 108 0.80 -11.30 -6.37
C PHE A 108 1.33 -12.57 -7.02
N GLY A 109 0.44 -13.45 -7.47
CA GLY A 109 0.82 -14.66 -8.21
C GLY A 109 1.59 -14.32 -9.49
N LYS A 110 1.13 -13.33 -10.28
CA LYS A 110 1.82 -12.89 -11.49
C LYS A 110 3.14 -12.17 -11.21
N LEU A 111 3.21 -11.37 -10.15
CA LEU A 111 4.46 -10.74 -9.73
C LEU A 111 5.49 -11.81 -9.30
N ARG A 112 5.11 -12.80 -8.50
CA ARG A 112 6.01 -13.92 -8.11
C ARG A 112 6.44 -14.80 -9.27
N GLU A 113 5.51 -15.08 -10.20
CA GLU A 113 5.82 -15.88 -11.40
C GLU A 113 6.87 -15.22 -12.30
N ARG A 114 6.76 -13.90 -12.48
CA ARG A 114 7.61 -13.16 -13.44
C ARG A 114 8.84 -12.53 -12.79
N LEU A 115 8.79 -12.23 -11.50
CA LEU A 115 9.80 -11.52 -10.71
C LEU A 115 9.99 -12.24 -9.36
N PRO A 116 10.62 -13.44 -9.36
CA PRO A 116 10.68 -14.30 -8.16
C PRO A 116 11.37 -13.62 -6.96
N ASP A 117 12.37 -12.76 -7.20
CA ASP A 117 13.16 -12.09 -6.17
C ASP A 117 12.65 -10.68 -5.81
N VAL A 118 11.53 -10.25 -6.38
CA VAL A 118 10.97 -8.92 -6.12
C VAL A 118 10.54 -8.77 -4.66
N ALA A 119 10.91 -7.65 -4.03
CA ALA A 119 10.37 -7.30 -2.73
C ALA A 119 8.92 -6.84 -2.91
N LEU A 120 7.97 -7.54 -2.26
CA LEU A 120 6.54 -7.22 -2.35
C LEU A 120 6.00 -6.77 -1.01
N MET A 121 5.31 -5.63 -1.00
CA MET A 121 4.60 -5.12 0.17
C MET A 121 3.16 -4.78 -0.16
N THR A 122 2.28 -5.00 0.79
CA THR A 122 0.90 -4.52 0.81
C THR A 122 0.58 -3.94 2.19
N ALA A 123 -0.65 -3.50 2.41
CA ALA A 123 -1.07 -2.99 3.70
C ALA A 123 -2.53 -3.33 3.98
N THR A 124 -2.88 -3.51 5.26
CA THR A 124 -4.26 -3.50 5.71
C THR A 124 -4.81 -2.08 5.71
N THR A 125 -6.12 -1.96 5.52
CA THR A 125 -6.85 -0.69 5.49
C THR A 125 -7.32 -0.32 6.90
N PRO A 126 -7.03 0.89 7.42
CA PRO A 126 -7.63 1.39 8.66
C PRO A 126 -9.16 1.37 8.61
N GLN A 127 -9.83 1.38 9.78
CA GLN A 127 -11.28 1.41 9.81
C GLN A 127 -11.83 2.74 9.26
N LEU A 128 -12.33 2.68 8.02
CA LEU A 128 -12.74 3.85 7.24
C LEU A 128 -13.94 4.60 7.84
N SER A 129 -14.77 3.90 8.63
CA SER A 129 -15.95 4.51 9.25
C SER A 129 -15.65 5.45 10.43
N ASN A 130 -14.42 5.46 10.95
CA ASN A 130 -14.08 6.19 12.19
C ASN A 130 -14.32 7.70 12.08
N HIS A 131 -14.04 8.28 10.93
CA HIS A 131 -14.10 9.74 10.72
C HIS A 131 -15.09 10.16 9.62
N LEU A 132 -15.85 9.20 9.06
CA LEU A 132 -16.89 9.47 8.06
C LEU A 132 -18.25 9.67 8.74
N ASP A 133 -19.01 10.67 8.27
CA ASP A 133 -20.40 10.86 8.67
C ASP A 133 -21.30 9.88 7.91
N LEU A 134 -21.47 8.69 8.44
CA LEU A 134 -22.23 7.60 7.84
C LEU A 134 -23.51 7.32 8.63
N ARG A 135 -24.60 7.07 7.91
CA ARG A 135 -25.83 6.53 8.51
C ARG A 135 -25.52 5.18 9.17
N PRO A 136 -26.22 4.78 10.26
CA PRO A 136 -25.91 3.57 11.03
C PRO A 136 -25.78 2.28 10.19
N ARG A 137 -26.65 2.08 9.21
CA ARG A 137 -26.58 0.91 8.31
C ARG A 137 -25.34 0.92 7.42
N SER A 138 -25.00 2.10 6.87
CA SER A 138 -23.82 2.26 6.02
C SER A 138 -22.54 2.10 6.84
N ARG A 139 -22.50 2.66 8.05
CA ARG A 139 -21.40 2.50 8.99
C ARG A 139 -21.11 1.03 9.26
N ARG A 140 -22.13 0.27 9.71
CA ARG A 140 -21.97 -1.17 9.96
C ARG A 140 -21.47 -1.93 8.74
N ARG A 141 -22.05 -1.67 7.58
CA ARG A 141 -21.60 -2.29 6.30
C ARG A 141 -20.11 -2.02 6.01
N VAL A 142 -19.66 -0.76 6.19
CA VAL A 142 -18.26 -0.39 5.96
C VAL A 142 -17.36 -1.06 7.00
N GLU A 143 -17.76 -1.07 8.28
CA GLU A 143 -17.02 -1.71 9.36
C GLU A 143 -16.82 -3.21 9.11
N GLU A 144 -17.90 -3.92 8.83
CA GLU A 144 -17.85 -5.35 8.50
C GLU A 144 -17.08 -5.63 7.21
N GLY A 145 -17.26 -4.77 6.20
CA GLY A 145 -16.54 -4.86 4.92
C GLY A 145 -15.04 -4.71 5.08
N VAL A 146 -14.57 -3.70 5.83
CA VAL A 146 -13.14 -3.46 6.07
C VAL A 146 -12.50 -4.59 6.88
N ILE A 147 -13.21 -5.14 7.89
CA ILE A 147 -12.71 -6.30 8.65
C ILE A 147 -12.44 -7.47 7.71
N ARG A 148 -13.43 -7.86 6.91
CA ARG A 148 -13.31 -8.97 5.96
C ARG A 148 -12.28 -8.71 4.86
N LEU A 149 -12.18 -7.46 4.38
CA LEU A 149 -11.17 -7.04 3.41
C LEU A 149 -9.77 -7.29 3.96
N ASN A 150 -9.52 -6.86 5.20
CA ASN A 150 -8.23 -7.01 5.85
C ASN A 150 -7.86 -8.47 6.12
N GLU A 151 -8.83 -9.30 6.52
CA GLU A 151 -8.65 -10.74 6.66
C GLU A 151 -8.21 -11.36 5.33
N ALA A 152 -8.93 -11.08 4.25
CA ALA A 152 -8.60 -11.56 2.91
C ALA A 152 -7.23 -11.04 2.42
N THR A 153 -6.90 -9.77 2.67
CA THR A 153 -5.60 -9.19 2.32
C THR A 153 -4.47 -9.92 3.03
N ARG A 154 -4.59 -10.18 4.34
CA ARG A 154 -3.58 -10.93 5.12
C ARG A 154 -3.40 -12.36 4.61
N GLU A 155 -4.50 -13.06 4.33
CA GLU A 155 -4.46 -14.45 3.83
C GLU A 155 -3.74 -14.53 2.47
N VAL A 156 -4.08 -13.63 1.54
CA VAL A 156 -3.45 -13.58 0.22
C VAL A 156 -1.99 -13.16 0.34
N ALA A 157 -1.66 -12.16 1.15
CA ALA A 157 -0.29 -11.72 1.39
C ALA A 157 0.58 -12.86 1.96
N LEU A 158 0.06 -13.60 2.93
CA LEU A 158 0.76 -14.76 3.53
C LEU A 158 1.03 -15.86 2.49
N ARG A 159 0.05 -16.16 1.63
CA ARG A 159 0.17 -17.19 0.58
C ARG A 159 1.28 -16.91 -0.42
N HIS A 160 1.50 -15.65 -0.73
CA HIS A 160 2.50 -15.19 -1.71
C HIS A 160 3.77 -14.62 -1.07
N GLU A 161 3.95 -14.79 0.24
CA GLU A 161 5.12 -14.25 0.98
C GLU A 161 5.29 -12.73 0.79
N VAL A 162 4.16 -11.99 0.79
CA VAL A 162 4.13 -10.53 0.69
C VAL A 162 4.13 -9.93 2.08
N VAL A 163 5.00 -8.96 2.34
CA VAL A 163 5.01 -8.24 3.61
C VAL A 163 3.77 -7.34 3.70
N CYS A 164 2.91 -7.60 4.69
CA CYS A 164 1.70 -6.84 4.94
C CYS A 164 1.93 -5.85 6.08
N LEU A 165 1.82 -4.56 5.81
CA LEU A 165 1.88 -3.50 6.81
C LEU A 165 0.55 -3.44 7.56
N GLU A 166 0.58 -3.59 8.89
CA GLU A 166 -0.63 -3.66 9.72
C GLU A 166 -1.14 -2.26 10.12
N PHE A 167 -1.75 -1.55 9.17
CA PHE A 167 -2.34 -0.24 9.45
C PHE A 167 -3.71 -0.33 10.15
N ALA A 168 -4.46 -1.42 9.94
CA ALA A 168 -5.77 -1.59 10.59
C ALA A 168 -5.69 -1.59 12.11
N ASP A 169 -4.69 -2.27 12.65
CA ASP A 169 -4.48 -2.48 14.09
C ASP A 169 -3.44 -1.52 14.69
N HIS A 170 -2.88 -0.61 13.87
CA HIS A 170 -1.92 0.38 14.35
C HIS A 170 -2.60 1.35 15.34
N PRO A 171 -1.97 1.69 16.49
CA PRO A 171 -2.56 2.63 17.46
C PRO A 171 -3.03 3.95 16.83
N GLY A 172 -2.27 4.49 15.88
CA GLY A 172 -2.61 5.70 15.14
C GLY A 172 -3.78 5.56 14.15
N ALA A 173 -4.29 4.35 13.89
CA ALA A 173 -5.40 4.13 12.95
C ALA A 173 -6.71 4.81 13.35
N ARG A 174 -6.84 5.23 14.63
CA ARG A 174 -8.00 5.95 15.17
C ARG A 174 -7.75 7.44 15.41
N GLU A 175 -6.52 7.89 15.27
CA GLU A 175 -6.16 9.29 15.53
C GLU A 175 -6.60 10.17 14.36
N ARG A 176 -7.43 11.19 14.67
CA ARG A 176 -7.98 12.11 13.65
C ARG A 176 -6.91 12.85 12.86
N GLU A 177 -5.78 13.12 13.47
CA GLU A 177 -4.65 13.83 12.84
C GLU A 177 -4.03 13.07 11.65
N ASN A 178 -4.19 11.75 11.63
CA ASN A 178 -3.69 10.91 10.52
C ASN A 178 -4.59 10.93 9.27
N PHE A 179 -5.75 11.60 9.37
CA PHE A 179 -6.72 11.68 8.27
C PHE A 179 -6.91 13.12 7.81
N GLY A 180 -7.12 13.30 6.51
CA GLY A 180 -7.42 14.58 5.89
C GLY A 180 -8.79 15.13 6.28
N ALA A 181 -9.16 16.27 5.72
CA ALA A 181 -10.42 16.95 6.02
C ALA A 181 -11.65 16.07 5.71
N ASP A 182 -11.56 15.22 4.68
CA ASP A 182 -12.61 14.28 4.28
C ASP A 182 -12.81 13.11 5.26
N GLY A 183 -11.91 12.93 6.23
CA GLY A 183 -11.97 11.84 7.21
C GLY A 183 -11.66 10.45 6.65
N PHE A 184 -11.19 10.37 5.41
CA PHE A 184 -10.95 9.13 4.68
C PHE A 184 -9.51 8.99 4.19
N HIS A 185 -9.04 9.93 3.38
CA HIS A 185 -7.66 9.92 2.91
C HIS A 185 -6.69 10.32 4.03
N PRO A 186 -5.46 9.80 4.00
CA PRO A 186 -4.48 10.18 5.01
C PRO A 186 -4.09 11.65 4.89
N SER A 187 -3.87 12.29 6.04
CA SER A 187 -3.24 13.62 6.13
C SER A 187 -1.74 13.52 5.82
N THR A 188 -1.06 14.67 5.70
CA THR A 188 0.40 14.69 5.59
C THR A 188 1.08 13.92 6.73
N THR A 189 0.58 14.03 7.97
CA THR A 189 1.06 13.26 9.12
C THR A 189 0.86 11.76 8.92
N GLY A 190 -0.35 11.35 8.51
CA GLY A 190 -0.66 9.93 8.22
C GLY A 190 0.20 9.37 7.10
N ILE A 191 0.41 10.13 6.02
CA ILE A 191 1.27 9.78 4.89
C ILE A 191 2.72 9.53 5.34
N ARG A 192 3.30 10.43 6.12
CA ARG A 192 4.69 10.29 6.63
C ARG A 192 4.83 9.09 7.57
N ARG A 193 3.86 8.87 8.46
CA ARG A 193 3.84 7.70 9.35
C ARG A 193 3.76 6.39 8.57
N ALA A 194 2.91 6.33 7.53
CA ALA A 194 2.80 5.17 6.65
C ALA A 194 4.11 4.90 5.89
N ALA A 195 4.75 5.94 5.35
CA ALA A 195 6.03 5.83 4.69
C ALA A 195 7.14 5.36 5.66
N GLY A 196 7.17 5.89 6.89
CA GLY A 196 8.10 5.45 7.94
C GLY A 196 7.95 3.97 8.27
N ALA A 197 6.71 3.47 8.37
CA ALA A 197 6.45 2.04 8.55
C ALA A 197 6.95 1.21 7.35
N GLY A 198 6.75 1.71 6.12
CA GLY A 198 7.28 1.10 4.90
C GLY A 198 8.81 1.02 4.90
N VAL A 199 9.50 2.12 5.26
CA VAL A 199 10.97 2.16 5.39
C VAL A 199 11.46 1.13 6.42
N ALA A 200 10.82 1.05 7.58
CA ALA A 200 11.16 0.08 8.60
C ALA A 200 11.00 -1.36 8.09
N ALA A 201 9.90 -1.65 7.39
CA ALA A 201 9.63 -2.96 6.81
C ALA A 201 10.65 -3.35 5.73
N LEU A 202 11.05 -2.42 4.86
CA LEU A 202 12.07 -2.66 3.83
C LEU A 202 13.40 -3.12 4.45
N ARG A 203 13.80 -2.49 5.54
CA ARG A 203 15.04 -2.84 6.26
C ARG A 203 14.91 -4.19 6.98
N GLN A 204 13.80 -4.39 7.69
CA GLN A 204 13.58 -5.53 8.55
C GLN A 204 13.36 -6.83 7.77
N HIS A 205 12.55 -6.80 6.72
CA HIS A 205 12.11 -8.00 6.01
C HIS A 205 12.91 -8.30 4.74
N PHE A 206 13.49 -7.27 4.11
CA PHE A 206 14.18 -7.45 2.82
C PHE A 206 15.66 -7.10 2.86
N GLY A 207 16.18 -6.60 4.00
CA GLY A 207 17.54 -6.11 4.06
C GLY A 207 17.83 -4.99 3.06
N ILE A 208 16.82 -4.19 2.71
CA ILE A 208 16.96 -3.07 1.77
C ILE A 208 17.52 -1.86 2.48
N ARG A 209 18.53 -1.24 1.87
CA ARG A 209 19.17 -0.03 2.38
C ARG A 209 18.28 1.18 2.14
N THR A 210 18.01 1.93 3.21
CA THR A 210 17.28 3.21 3.18
C THR A 210 17.95 4.17 4.16
N THR A 211 17.63 5.47 4.08
CA THR A 211 17.94 6.38 5.19
C THR A 211 17.04 6.11 6.40
N GLN A 212 17.45 6.52 7.60
CA GLN A 212 16.72 6.24 8.84
C GLN A 212 15.48 7.12 9.04
N GLU A 213 15.40 8.28 8.39
CA GLU A 213 14.34 9.26 8.63
C GLU A 213 13.53 9.51 7.34
N VAL A 214 12.23 9.40 7.46
CA VAL A 214 11.28 10.01 6.53
C VAL A 214 11.04 11.42 7.05
N ALA A 215 11.61 12.42 6.39
CA ALA A 215 11.58 13.82 6.79
C ALA A 215 10.13 14.41 6.79
#